data_59502c721f077bf2efbf21fd7098f9e6
#
_entry.id   59502c721f077bf2efbf21fd7098f9e6
#
_cell.length_a   1.000
_cell.length_b   1.000
_cell.length_c   1.000
_cell.angle_alpha   90.00
_cell.angle_beta   90.00
_cell.angle_gamma   90.00
#
_symmetry.space_group_name_H-M   'P 1'
#
loop_
_entity.id
_entity.type
_entity.pdbx_description
1 polymer ?
#
loop_
_entity_poly.entity_id
_entity_poly.type
_entity_poly.pdbx_seq_one_letter_code
_entity_poly.pdbx_strand_id
1 'polypeptide(L)'
;MKRALWLTAIAAIATFFVLRPGRVRPDIVLITVDTLRQDHLPLYSYDKDTSPFLTTIAHDGVVFENAYATSSWTAPATASIFTGLYPFQHGVVAGRMAVRELQKSGLPLRLNRIPRKAETIAEVMKSAGYSTWAITQNANVSPEMGFDQGFDLMSRHSPGQRADDITAKVLELRPRILSRRPYFLYLHYMAPHSPYEGHEPLFDPALEGDARRVSAYDSEIRHVDDHIGRVFRAMGWETALFMLVADHGEELGDHGRFGHAKTLYAEVLKVPVVVRAPGLVPGGFRIYDRISQVDILPTLRDVVGARQSKASPGVTLWPLLRGAARGLPARTLYADLWPAHTFVLREPWQRATIDGHFKLIQGPGGPMLFDLDRDWLDVHNRADAYPGLVLDLRRRHQEFEARSPRLEREFEDTVLDPQLNDELRALGYVQGK
;
A
#
# COMPACT_ATOMS: atom_id res chain seq x y z
N MET A 1 39.91 -52.20 1.16
CA MET A 1 39.04 -51.55 0.15
C MET A 1 37.81 -50.78 0.67
N LYS A 2 37.62 -50.61 1.99
CA LYS A 2 36.44 -49.88 2.53
C LYS A 2 36.69 -48.41 2.99
N ARG A 3 37.93 -47.90 2.89
CA ARG A 3 38.27 -46.52 3.29
C ARG A 3 38.36 -45.52 2.15
N ALA A 4 38.36 -45.93 0.89
CA ALA A 4 38.47 -45.04 -0.27
C ALA A 4 37.11 -44.50 -0.78
N LEU A 5 35.99 -45.14 -0.40
CA LEU A 5 34.65 -44.77 -0.85
C LEU A 5 34.00 -43.58 -0.04
N TRP A 6 34.54 -43.28 1.15
CA TRP A 6 34.00 -42.18 1.98
C TRP A 6 34.59 -40.80 1.66
N LEU A 7 35.78 -40.75 1.09
CA LEU A 7 36.41 -39.50 0.73
C LEU A 7 35.88 -38.90 -0.59
N THR A 8 35.37 -39.75 -1.49
CA THR A 8 34.72 -39.28 -2.73
C THR A 8 33.30 -38.74 -2.55
N ALA A 9 32.57 -39.24 -1.55
CA ALA A 9 31.24 -38.75 -1.24
C ALA A 9 31.26 -37.35 -0.57
N ILE A 10 32.25 -37.05 0.27
CA ILE A 10 32.40 -35.75 0.93
C ILE A 10 32.87 -34.70 -0.08
N ALA A 11 33.74 -35.04 -1.04
CA ALA A 11 34.16 -34.12 -2.10
C ALA A 11 33.02 -33.75 -3.07
N ALA A 12 32.10 -34.69 -3.37
CA ALA A 12 30.94 -34.44 -4.21
C ALA A 12 29.88 -33.53 -3.55
N ILE A 13 29.72 -33.61 -2.22
CA ILE A 13 28.81 -32.75 -1.46
C ILE A 13 29.41 -31.33 -1.31
N ALA A 14 30.72 -31.21 -1.14
CA ALA A 14 31.40 -29.90 -1.05
C ALA A 14 31.38 -29.14 -2.41
N THR A 15 31.46 -29.87 -3.54
CA THR A 15 31.45 -29.26 -4.87
C THR A 15 30.03 -28.81 -5.32
N PHE A 16 28.96 -29.38 -4.74
CA PHE A 16 27.60 -28.98 -5.05
C PHE A 16 27.18 -27.67 -4.37
N PHE A 17 27.93 -27.21 -3.37
CA PHE A 17 27.67 -25.94 -2.67
C PHE A 17 28.43 -24.73 -3.25
N VAL A 18 29.35 -24.93 -4.19
CA VAL A 18 30.28 -23.87 -4.64
C VAL A 18 29.89 -23.21 -5.98
N LEU A 19 28.93 -23.73 -6.73
CA LEU A 19 28.55 -23.16 -8.02
C LEU A 19 27.03 -22.97 -8.16
N ARG A 20 26.43 -22.17 -7.28
CA ARG A 20 25.26 -21.38 -7.71
C ARG A 20 25.81 -20.07 -8.30
N PRO A 21 25.67 -19.83 -9.60
CA PRO A 21 25.97 -18.52 -10.15
C PRO A 21 25.17 -17.50 -9.32
N GLY A 22 25.86 -16.48 -8.80
CA GLY A 22 25.26 -15.49 -7.95
C GLY A 22 23.98 -14.98 -8.61
N ARG A 23 22.80 -15.22 -8.01
CA ARG A 23 21.57 -14.64 -8.49
C ARG A 23 21.82 -13.13 -8.52
N VAL A 24 21.81 -12.55 -9.71
CA VAL A 24 21.80 -11.09 -9.84
C VAL A 24 20.58 -10.60 -9.06
N ARG A 25 20.83 -9.94 -7.95
CA ARG A 25 19.76 -9.37 -7.13
C ARG A 25 19.29 -8.11 -7.82
N PRO A 26 18.03 -8.00 -8.24
CA PRO A 26 17.55 -6.78 -8.86
C PRO A 26 17.50 -5.65 -7.83
N ASP A 27 17.66 -4.42 -8.27
CA ASP A 27 17.18 -3.29 -7.49
C ASP A 27 15.68 -3.41 -7.33
N ILE A 28 15.14 -3.03 -6.18
CA ILE A 28 13.71 -3.15 -5.87
C ILE A 28 13.15 -1.78 -5.60
N VAL A 29 12.08 -1.43 -6.31
CA VAL A 29 11.38 -0.15 -6.17
C VAL A 29 9.93 -0.43 -5.83
N LEU A 30 9.48 0.10 -4.70
CA LEU A 30 8.09 0.10 -4.28
C LEU A 30 7.57 1.53 -4.28
N ILE A 31 6.58 1.80 -5.10
CA ILE A 31 5.92 3.11 -5.19
C ILE A 31 4.52 2.98 -4.62
N THR A 32 4.19 3.84 -3.65
CA THR A 32 2.83 4.07 -3.21
C THR A 32 2.36 5.41 -3.72
N VAL A 33 1.17 5.43 -4.31
CA VAL A 33 0.46 6.65 -4.74
C VAL A 33 -0.77 6.79 -3.86
N ASP A 34 -0.82 7.87 -3.06
CA ASP A 34 -1.86 8.13 -2.09
C ASP A 34 -3.22 8.35 -2.79
N THR A 35 -4.28 7.81 -2.24
CA THR A 35 -5.67 7.93 -2.74
C THR A 35 -5.90 7.54 -4.21
N LEU A 36 -5.02 6.74 -4.83
CA LEU A 36 -5.14 6.40 -6.25
C LEU A 36 -6.23 5.34 -6.48
N ARG A 37 -7.32 5.74 -7.09
CA ARG A 37 -8.42 4.86 -7.50
C ARG A 37 -8.01 3.99 -8.68
N GLN A 38 -8.34 2.70 -8.60
CA GLN A 38 -8.12 1.75 -9.68
C GLN A 38 -8.92 2.11 -10.93
N ASP A 39 -10.20 2.46 -10.77
CA ASP A 39 -11.16 2.74 -11.83
C ASP A 39 -10.96 4.12 -12.51
N HIS A 40 -9.98 4.90 -12.09
CA HIS A 40 -9.52 6.12 -12.78
C HIS A 40 -8.25 5.90 -13.62
N LEU A 41 -7.88 4.64 -13.91
CA LEU A 41 -6.71 4.31 -14.69
C LEU A 41 -7.09 3.59 -16.01
N PRO A 42 -6.54 4.00 -17.18
CA PRO A 42 -6.81 3.35 -18.47
C PRO A 42 -6.54 1.85 -18.47
N LEU A 43 -5.54 1.42 -17.71
CA LEU A 43 -5.21 -0.01 -17.58
C LEU A 43 -6.33 -0.83 -16.91
N TYR A 44 -7.32 -0.20 -16.28
CA TYR A 44 -8.56 -0.81 -15.77
C TYR A 44 -9.82 -0.30 -16.48
N SER A 45 -9.67 0.11 -17.74
CA SER A 45 -10.75 0.51 -18.65
C SER A 45 -11.33 1.91 -18.38
N TYR A 46 -10.59 2.79 -17.72
CA TYR A 46 -10.96 4.21 -17.66
C TYR A 46 -10.78 4.86 -19.05
N ASP A 47 -11.69 5.72 -19.44
CA ASP A 47 -11.76 6.32 -20.77
C ASP A 47 -10.79 7.50 -20.99
N LYS A 48 -10.27 8.09 -19.91
CA LYS A 48 -9.31 9.18 -19.97
C LYS A 48 -7.87 8.69 -19.82
N ASP A 49 -6.94 9.31 -20.54
CA ASP A 49 -5.51 8.97 -20.53
C ASP A 49 -4.80 9.55 -19.30
N THR A 50 -5.20 9.08 -18.11
CA THR A 50 -4.67 9.56 -16.83
C THR A 50 -3.30 9.00 -16.48
N SER A 51 -2.90 7.85 -17.05
CA SER A 51 -1.65 7.18 -16.66
C SER A 51 -0.96 6.47 -17.83
N PRO A 52 -0.50 7.19 -18.86
CA PRO A 52 0.13 6.58 -20.04
C PRO A 52 1.45 5.86 -19.73
N PHE A 53 2.26 6.38 -18.79
CA PHE A 53 3.49 5.72 -18.39
C PHE A 53 3.19 4.39 -17.67
N LEU A 54 2.29 4.39 -16.69
CA LEU A 54 1.91 3.18 -15.96
C LEU A 54 1.26 2.15 -16.90
N THR A 55 0.49 2.59 -17.90
CA THR A 55 -0.07 1.73 -18.95
C THR A 55 1.05 1.05 -19.74
N THR A 56 2.13 1.76 -20.07
CA THR A 56 3.32 1.18 -20.71
C THR A 56 4.01 0.14 -19.81
N ILE A 57 4.17 0.45 -18.53
CA ILE A 57 4.74 -0.49 -17.55
C ILE A 57 3.87 -1.74 -17.40
N ALA A 58 2.54 -1.57 -17.39
CA ALA A 58 1.58 -2.67 -17.27
C ALA A 58 1.59 -3.60 -18.49
N HIS A 59 1.87 -3.07 -19.70
CA HIS A 59 1.99 -3.87 -20.92
C HIS A 59 3.09 -4.93 -20.80
N ASP A 60 4.23 -4.58 -20.19
CA ASP A 60 5.36 -5.49 -19.98
C ASP A 60 5.38 -6.09 -18.56
N GLY A 61 4.37 -5.81 -17.78
CA GLY A 61 4.22 -6.20 -16.36
C GLY A 61 3.07 -7.15 -16.12
N VAL A 62 2.70 -7.25 -14.86
CA VAL A 62 1.55 -8.00 -14.35
C VAL A 62 0.62 -7.03 -13.65
N VAL A 63 -0.66 -7.06 -14.00
CA VAL A 63 -1.73 -6.25 -13.40
C VAL A 63 -2.61 -7.14 -12.53
N PHE A 64 -2.85 -6.73 -11.29
CA PHE A 64 -3.82 -7.39 -10.42
C PHE A 64 -5.18 -6.70 -10.55
N GLU A 65 -6.20 -7.45 -10.95
CA GLU A 65 -7.57 -6.92 -11.14
C GLU A 65 -8.32 -6.69 -9.82
N ASN A 66 -8.01 -7.48 -8.79
CA ASN A 66 -8.75 -7.49 -7.55
C ASN A 66 -7.82 -7.35 -6.34
N ALA A 67 -7.17 -6.20 -6.22
CA ALA A 67 -6.36 -5.85 -5.06
C ALA A 67 -7.13 -4.94 -4.10
N TYR A 68 -7.03 -5.23 -2.79
CA TYR A 68 -7.79 -4.54 -1.76
C TYR A 68 -6.88 -3.94 -0.69
N ALA A 69 -7.16 -2.68 -0.37
CA ALA A 69 -6.59 -2.00 0.78
C ALA A 69 -7.11 -2.60 2.10
N THR A 70 -6.32 -2.48 3.15
CA THR A 70 -6.70 -2.96 4.49
C THR A 70 -7.41 -1.91 5.32
N SER A 71 -7.44 -0.67 4.85
CA SER A 71 -8.14 0.46 5.42
C SER A 71 -8.37 1.53 4.36
N SER A 72 -9.26 2.47 4.61
CA SER A 72 -9.57 3.57 3.71
C SER A 72 -8.83 4.86 4.05
N TRP A 73 -7.63 4.78 4.66
CA TRP A 73 -6.76 5.94 4.89
C TRP A 73 -5.31 5.51 5.15
N THR A 74 -4.38 6.46 5.00
CA THR A 74 -2.95 6.25 4.81
C THR A 74 -2.24 5.45 5.91
N ALA A 75 -2.32 5.90 7.19
CA ALA A 75 -1.47 5.30 8.22
C ALA A 75 -1.69 3.80 8.41
N PRO A 76 -2.92 3.28 8.60
CA PRO A 76 -3.13 1.83 8.75
C PRO A 76 -2.86 1.06 7.47
N ALA A 77 -3.27 1.58 6.30
CA ALA A 77 -3.08 0.89 5.03
C ALA A 77 -1.59 0.76 4.67
N THR A 78 -0.83 1.85 4.77
CA THR A 78 0.62 1.83 4.53
C THR A 78 1.37 0.97 5.57
N ALA A 79 0.96 1.01 6.86
CA ALA A 79 1.53 0.12 7.87
C ALA A 79 1.27 -1.36 7.54
N SER A 80 0.11 -1.69 6.95
CA SER A 80 -0.16 -3.06 6.48
C SER A 80 0.75 -3.46 5.31
N ILE A 81 1.00 -2.56 4.37
CA ILE A 81 1.98 -2.77 3.27
C ILE A 81 3.36 -3.09 3.87
N PHE A 82 3.80 -2.31 4.86
CA PHE A 82 5.13 -2.42 5.45
C PHE A 82 5.32 -3.67 6.32
N THR A 83 4.28 -4.08 7.04
CA THR A 83 4.40 -5.13 8.08
C THR A 83 3.79 -6.47 7.65
N GLY A 84 2.98 -6.50 6.59
CA GLY A 84 2.20 -7.68 6.19
C GLY A 84 1.15 -8.08 7.24
N LEU A 85 0.72 -7.14 8.10
CA LEU A 85 -0.28 -7.34 9.15
C LEU A 85 -1.51 -6.47 8.88
N TYR A 86 -2.67 -6.88 9.36
CA TYR A 86 -3.88 -6.05 9.31
C TYR A 86 -3.88 -4.95 10.39
N PRO A 87 -4.68 -3.87 10.25
CA PRO A 87 -4.70 -2.75 11.18
C PRO A 87 -4.89 -3.14 12.65
N PHE A 88 -5.79 -4.09 12.93
CA PHE A 88 -6.01 -4.57 14.29
C PHE A 88 -4.81 -5.34 14.87
N GLN A 89 -3.95 -5.93 14.03
CA GLN A 89 -2.76 -6.68 14.44
C GLN A 89 -1.56 -5.77 14.72
N HIS A 90 -1.22 -4.84 13.78
CA HIS A 90 -0.09 -3.92 13.98
C HIS A 90 -0.44 -2.73 14.86
N GLY A 91 -1.73 -2.45 15.10
CA GLY A 91 -2.19 -1.44 16.03
C GLY A 91 -2.03 0.02 15.58
N VAL A 92 -1.54 0.29 14.37
CA VAL A 92 -1.48 1.65 13.79
C VAL A 92 -2.86 2.00 13.26
N VAL A 93 -3.63 2.72 14.06
CA VAL A 93 -5.06 3.02 13.80
C VAL A 93 -5.43 4.48 14.05
N ALA A 94 -4.44 5.31 14.39
CA ALA A 94 -4.58 6.74 14.58
C ALA A 94 -3.36 7.46 13.98
N GLY A 95 -3.58 8.60 13.37
CA GLY A 95 -2.56 9.37 12.70
C GLY A 95 -2.38 10.77 13.30
N ARG A 96 -1.69 11.63 12.57
CA ARG A 96 -1.42 13.01 12.99
C ARG A 96 -2.68 13.85 13.22
N MET A 97 -3.80 13.54 12.57
CA MET A 97 -5.09 14.21 12.86
C MET A 97 -5.56 14.01 14.31
N ALA A 98 -5.30 12.84 14.88
CA ALA A 98 -5.68 12.57 16.26
C ALA A 98 -4.89 13.44 17.26
N VAL A 99 -3.68 13.86 16.95
CA VAL A 99 -2.87 14.76 17.78
C VAL A 99 -3.58 16.09 18.02
N ARG A 100 -4.25 16.63 16.97
CA ARG A 100 -5.03 17.87 17.09
C ARG A 100 -6.24 17.74 18.02
N GLU A 101 -6.95 16.61 17.95
CA GLU A 101 -8.08 16.37 18.86
C GLU A 101 -7.60 16.17 20.31
N LEU A 102 -6.45 15.53 20.50
CA LEU A 102 -5.79 15.42 21.81
C LEU A 102 -5.44 16.81 22.35
N GLN A 103 -4.89 17.70 21.51
CA GLN A 103 -4.58 19.07 21.92
C GLN A 103 -5.82 19.83 22.39
N LYS A 104 -6.93 19.73 21.65
CA LYS A 104 -8.21 20.37 22.05
C LYS A 104 -8.77 19.82 23.36
N SER A 105 -8.54 18.55 23.63
CA SER A 105 -9.01 17.88 24.86
C SER A 105 -8.06 18.03 26.06
N GLY A 106 -6.89 18.67 25.87
CA GLY A 106 -5.87 18.82 26.91
C GLY A 106 -5.16 17.52 27.28
N LEU A 107 -5.27 16.48 26.46
CA LEU A 107 -4.59 15.20 26.65
C LEU A 107 -3.14 15.25 26.14
N PRO A 108 -2.24 14.38 26.63
CA PRO A 108 -0.88 14.28 26.11
C PRO A 108 -0.87 14.04 24.59
N LEU A 109 -0.02 14.78 23.88
CA LEU A 109 0.13 14.66 22.43
C LEU A 109 0.99 13.43 22.13
N ARG A 110 0.38 12.40 21.55
CA ARG A 110 1.01 11.13 21.24
C ARG A 110 0.67 10.69 19.81
N LEU A 111 1.67 10.23 19.07
CA LEU A 111 1.50 9.60 17.76
C LEU A 111 1.46 8.09 17.92
N ASN A 112 0.50 7.47 17.27
CA ASN A 112 0.43 6.02 17.14
C ASN A 112 1.42 5.58 16.05
N ARG A 113 2.31 4.65 16.38
CA ARG A 113 3.41 4.26 15.50
C ARG A 113 3.43 2.77 15.19
N ILE A 114 4.15 2.38 14.14
CA ILE A 114 4.48 0.97 13.89
C ILE A 114 5.26 0.46 15.10
N PRO A 115 4.80 -0.60 15.79
CA PRO A 115 5.51 -1.17 16.93
C PRO A 115 6.89 -1.67 16.51
N ARG A 116 7.89 -1.47 17.34
CA ARG A 116 9.27 -1.93 17.10
C ARG A 116 9.39 -3.44 16.95
N LYS A 117 8.41 -4.20 17.46
CA LYS A 117 8.30 -5.65 17.30
C LYS A 117 7.74 -6.07 15.95
N ALA A 118 7.13 -5.17 15.19
CA ALA A 118 6.68 -5.45 13.83
C ALA A 118 7.88 -5.39 12.90
N GLU A 119 8.19 -6.49 12.26
CA GLU A 119 9.22 -6.51 11.22
C GLU A 119 8.70 -5.83 9.95
N THR A 120 9.46 -4.89 9.42
CA THR A 120 9.09 -4.09 8.25
C THR A 120 9.74 -4.59 6.96
N ILE A 121 9.19 -4.18 5.82
CA ILE A 121 9.80 -4.44 4.50
C ILE A 121 11.27 -3.99 4.48
N ALA A 122 11.58 -2.79 5.00
CA ALA A 122 12.93 -2.24 4.95
C ALA A 122 13.91 -3.07 5.80
N GLU A 123 13.49 -3.57 6.96
CA GLU A 123 14.31 -4.48 7.77
C GLU A 123 14.58 -5.81 7.05
N VAL A 124 13.58 -6.37 6.36
CA VAL A 124 13.75 -7.57 5.54
C VAL A 124 14.74 -7.32 4.40
N MET A 125 14.60 -6.19 3.69
CA MET A 125 15.52 -5.84 2.61
C MET A 125 16.93 -5.61 3.12
N LYS A 126 17.09 -4.89 4.23
CA LYS A 126 18.38 -4.65 4.87
C LYS A 126 19.05 -5.96 5.30
N SER A 127 18.30 -6.86 5.92
CA SER A 127 18.79 -8.20 6.32
C SER A 127 19.19 -9.04 5.11
N ALA A 128 18.56 -8.84 3.96
CA ALA A 128 18.93 -9.46 2.69
C ALA A 128 20.13 -8.79 1.99
N GLY A 129 20.73 -7.73 2.58
CA GLY A 129 21.92 -7.06 2.08
C GLY A 129 21.63 -5.96 1.05
N TYR A 130 20.43 -5.40 1.05
CA TYR A 130 20.10 -4.19 0.28
C TYR A 130 20.44 -2.93 1.06
N SER A 131 20.89 -1.88 0.39
CA SER A 131 20.79 -0.54 0.94
C SER A 131 19.33 -0.06 0.85
N THR A 132 18.85 0.66 1.86
CA THR A 132 17.42 0.92 2.02
C THR A 132 17.13 2.41 2.10
N TRP A 133 16.26 2.89 1.20
CA TRP A 133 15.99 4.31 1.01
C TRP A 133 14.49 4.55 0.97
N ALA A 134 14.02 5.62 1.62
CA ALA A 134 12.65 6.08 1.54
C ALA A 134 12.56 7.57 1.27
N ILE A 135 11.66 7.97 0.39
CA ILE A 135 11.30 9.37 0.13
C ILE A 135 9.78 9.45 0.17
N THR A 136 9.25 10.27 1.07
CA THR A 136 7.81 10.41 1.30
C THR A 136 7.41 11.86 1.45
N GLN A 137 6.17 12.18 1.06
CA GLN A 137 5.54 13.48 1.31
C GLN A 137 4.45 13.40 2.38
N ASN A 138 3.97 12.19 2.71
CA ASN A 138 2.87 12.04 3.65
C ASN A 138 3.35 12.11 5.10
N ALA A 139 2.75 13.00 5.87
CA ALA A 139 3.04 13.18 7.29
C ALA A 139 2.69 11.94 8.14
N ASN A 140 1.76 11.10 7.70
CA ASN A 140 1.41 9.84 8.34
C ASN A 140 2.37 8.69 7.97
N VAL A 141 3.32 8.92 7.05
CA VAL A 141 4.37 7.97 6.65
C VAL A 141 5.71 8.60 6.96
N SER A 142 6.06 8.62 8.22
CA SER A 142 7.18 9.40 8.76
C SER A 142 7.96 8.64 9.84
N PRO A 143 9.19 9.08 10.18
CA PRO A 143 9.98 8.47 11.25
C PRO A 143 9.26 8.45 12.60
N GLU A 144 8.52 9.51 12.93
CA GLU A 144 7.78 9.62 14.20
C GLU A 144 6.66 8.57 14.28
N MET A 145 6.12 8.18 13.12
CA MET A 145 5.13 7.10 13.00
C MET A 145 5.77 5.70 12.88
N GLY A 146 7.12 5.60 12.98
CA GLY A 146 7.88 4.35 12.96
C GLY A 146 8.09 3.75 11.58
N PHE A 147 7.86 4.50 10.50
CA PHE A 147 8.11 4.03 9.13
C PHE A 147 9.59 4.02 8.75
N ASP A 148 10.45 4.64 9.55
CA ASP A 148 11.91 4.65 9.35
C ASP A 148 12.59 3.32 9.71
N GLN A 149 11.89 2.39 10.37
CA GLN A 149 12.44 1.11 10.80
C GLN A 149 13.03 0.32 9.60
N GLY A 150 14.35 0.09 9.65
CA GLY A 150 15.10 -0.64 8.63
C GLY A 150 15.65 0.21 7.49
N PHE A 151 15.28 1.48 7.33
CA PHE A 151 15.86 2.36 6.31
C PHE A 151 17.23 2.89 6.72
N ASP A 152 18.17 2.95 5.77
CA ASP A 152 19.45 3.65 5.94
C ASP A 152 19.27 5.17 5.84
N LEU A 153 18.25 5.59 5.06
CA LEU A 153 17.80 6.97 4.96
C LEU A 153 16.31 6.99 4.65
N MET A 154 15.56 7.70 5.48
CA MET A 154 14.20 8.12 5.17
C MET A 154 14.16 9.64 5.10
N SER A 155 13.82 10.18 3.93
CA SER A 155 13.65 11.61 3.69
C SER A 155 12.17 11.92 3.60
N ARG A 156 11.64 12.62 4.60
CA ARG A 156 10.31 13.21 4.51
C ARG A 156 10.43 14.60 3.90
N HIS A 157 9.68 14.84 2.84
CA HIS A 157 9.64 16.14 2.16
C HIS A 157 8.30 16.79 2.43
N SER A 158 8.32 18.01 2.91
CA SER A 158 7.15 18.85 3.16
C SER A 158 7.59 20.33 3.07
N PRO A 159 6.79 21.29 2.68
CA PRO A 159 5.38 21.27 2.41
C PRO A 159 5.09 21.35 0.90
N GLY A 160 4.08 20.68 0.46
CA GLY A 160 3.60 20.64 -0.91
C GLY A 160 3.33 19.18 -1.31
N GLN A 161 2.14 18.91 -1.83
CA GLN A 161 1.76 17.56 -2.27
C GLN A 161 2.29 17.26 -3.69
N ARG A 162 3.33 17.98 -4.12
CA ARG A 162 3.77 18.01 -5.52
C ARG A 162 4.67 16.84 -5.87
N ALA A 163 4.33 16.13 -6.93
CA ALA A 163 5.15 15.04 -7.47
C ALA A 163 6.56 15.52 -7.87
N ASP A 164 6.72 16.81 -8.20
CA ASP A 164 8.01 17.47 -8.47
C ASP A 164 8.99 17.29 -7.34
N ASP A 165 8.57 17.44 -6.08
CA ASP A 165 9.46 17.38 -4.91
C ASP A 165 10.05 15.99 -4.72
N ILE A 166 9.24 14.93 -4.90
CA ILE A 166 9.73 13.54 -4.89
C ILE A 166 10.76 13.35 -6.00
N THR A 167 10.42 13.81 -7.22
CA THR A 167 11.33 13.72 -8.36
C THR A 167 12.65 14.43 -8.10
N ALA A 168 12.61 15.68 -7.63
CA ALA A 168 13.79 16.47 -7.30
C ALA A 168 14.67 15.76 -6.24
N LYS A 169 14.03 15.22 -5.18
CA LYS A 169 14.75 14.52 -4.11
C LYS A 169 15.38 13.20 -4.56
N VAL A 170 14.67 12.44 -5.41
CA VAL A 170 15.26 11.23 -6.02
C VAL A 170 16.48 11.59 -6.85
N LEU A 171 16.39 12.63 -7.68
CA LEU A 171 17.51 13.07 -8.54
C LEU A 171 18.71 13.58 -7.72
N GLU A 172 18.45 14.30 -6.63
CA GLU A 172 19.49 14.72 -5.68
C GLU A 172 20.22 13.50 -5.08
N LEU A 173 19.47 12.50 -4.62
CA LEU A 173 20.02 11.32 -3.95
C LEU A 173 20.54 10.25 -4.92
N ARG A 174 20.21 10.35 -6.21
CA ARG A 174 20.53 9.36 -7.26
C ARG A 174 21.98 8.86 -7.23
N PRO A 175 23.02 9.71 -7.21
CA PRO A 175 24.40 9.23 -7.20
C PRO A 175 24.71 8.36 -5.98
N ARG A 176 24.15 8.72 -4.83
CA ARG A 176 24.33 7.99 -3.58
C ARG A 176 23.58 6.66 -3.57
N ILE A 177 22.36 6.61 -4.10
CA ILE A 177 21.54 5.39 -4.22
C ILE A 177 22.24 4.42 -5.18
N LEU A 178 22.61 4.87 -6.38
CA LEU A 178 23.21 4.02 -7.41
C LEU A 178 24.61 3.48 -7.02
N SER A 179 25.33 4.15 -6.11
CA SER A 179 26.62 3.67 -5.60
C SER A 179 26.51 2.53 -4.59
N ARG A 180 25.28 2.18 -4.14
CA ARG A 180 25.04 1.19 -3.09
C ARG A 180 24.05 0.10 -3.53
N ARG A 181 24.27 -0.47 -4.71
CA ARG A 181 23.46 -1.58 -5.23
C ARG A 181 23.81 -2.92 -4.56
N PRO A 182 22.84 -3.85 -4.44
CA PRO A 182 21.44 -3.66 -4.74
C PRO A 182 20.77 -2.74 -3.71
N TYR A 183 19.76 -1.99 -4.13
CA TYR A 183 19.00 -1.12 -3.23
C TYR A 183 17.52 -1.46 -3.24
N PHE A 184 16.87 -1.17 -2.11
CA PHE A 184 15.44 -1.05 -1.97
C PHE A 184 15.08 0.43 -1.84
N LEU A 185 14.24 0.93 -2.74
CA LEU A 185 13.76 2.30 -2.72
C LEU A 185 12.24 2.33 -2.58
N TYR A 186 11.78 2.97 -1.52
CA TYR A 186 10.36 3.27 -1.30
C TYR A 186 10.08 4.73 -1.65
N LEU A 187 9.08 4.95 -2.51
CA LEU A 187 8.57 6.29 -2.82
C LEU A 187 7.10 6.37 -2.45
N HIS A 188 6.72 7.46 -1.78
CA HIS A 188 5.33 7.74 -1.46
C HIS A 188 4.93 9.10 -2.04
N TYR A 189 4.18 9.07 -3.14
CA TYR A 189 3.60 10.27 -3.75
C TYR A 189 2.30 10.62 -3.05
N MET A 190 2.15 11.91 -2.67
CA MET A 190 0.97 12.39 -1.99
C MET A 190 -0.20 12.64 -2.94
N ALA A 191 0.05 13.25 -4.11
CA ALA A 191 -0.97 13.40 -5.15
C ALA A 191 -1.40 12.02 -5.69
N PRO A 192 -2.67 11.81 -6.00
CA PRO A 192 -3.78 12.77 -6.16
C PRO A 192 -4.61 13.07 -4.89
N HIS A 193 -4.06 13.02 -3.69
CA HIS A 193 -4.76 13.36 -2.45
C HIS A 193 -5.24 14.82 -2.46
N SER A 194 -6.43 15.06 -1.92
CA SER A 194 -7.00 16.43 -1.75
C SER A 194 -6.09 17.35 -0.90
N PRO A 195 -6.01 18.67 -1.20
CA PRO A 195 -6.72 19.41 -2.21
C PRO A 195 -6.16 19.17 -3.62
N TYR A 196 -7.05 19.01 -4.60
CA TYR A 196 -6.64 18.75 -5.99
C TYR A 196 -6.24 20.04 -6.69
N GLU A 197 -5.04 20.04 -7.26
CA GLU A 197 -4.58 21.06 -8.19
C GLU A 197 -4.98 20.67 -9.62
N GLY A 198 -5.26 21.64 -10.48
CA GLY A 198 -5.56 21.38 -11.88
C GLY A 198 -4.31 21.42 -12.73
N HIS A 199 -4.01 20.35 -13.47
CA HIS A 199 -2.86 20.23 -14.36
C HIS A 199 -3.29 19.98 -15.81
N GLU A 200 -2.68 20.69 -16.77
CA GLU A 200 -2.80 20.34 -18.18
C GLU A 200 -2.16 18.95 -18.45
N PRO A 201 -2.66 18.17 -19.42
CA PRO A 201 -3.74 18.50 -20.35
C PRO A 201 -5.15 18.07 -19.91
N LEU A 202 -5.34 17.45 -18.75
CA LEU A 202 -6.60 16.80 -18.38
C LEU A 202 -7.53 17.66 -17.53
N PHE A 203 -7.02 18.72 -16.90
CA PHE A 203 -7.87 19.62 -16.13
C PHE A 203 -8.71 20.52 -17.05
N ASP A 204 -10.03 20.49 -16.86
CA ASP A 204 -10.94 21.40 -17.54
C ASP A 204 -11.44 22.49 -16.57
N PRO A 205 -10.94 23.72 -16.69
CA PRO A 205 -11.34 24.84 -15.83
C PRO A 205 -12.79 25.32 -16.06
N ALA A 206 -13.42 24.94 -17.18
CA ALA A 206 -14.79 25.33 -17.48
C ALA A 206 -15.83 24.48 -16.73
N LEU A 207 -15.43 23.33 -16.16
CA LEU A 207 -16.29 22.50 -15.34
C LEU A 207 -16.54 23.14 -13.96
N GLU A 208 -17.68 22.82 -13.37
CA GLU A 208 -18.07 23.28 -12.03
C GLU A 208 -18.41 22.10 -11.11
N GLY A 209 -18.50 22.36 -9.81
CA GLY A 209 -18.92 21.39 -8.80
C GLY A 209 -18.08 20.11 -8.80
N ASP A 210 -18.76 18.97 -8.76
CA ASP A 210 -18.12 17.66 -8.65
C ASP A 210 -17.39 17.26 -9.93
N ALA A 211 -17.91 17.63 -11.11
CA ALA A 211 -17.22 17.39 -12.38
C ALA A 211 -15.85 18.08 -12.43
N ARG A 212 -15.74 19.30 -11.92
CA ARG A 212 -14.47 20.01 -11.80
C ARG A 212 -13.50 19.31 -10.85
N ARG A 213 -14.00 18.78 -9.72
CA ARG A 213 -13.19 18.04 -8.75
C ARG A 213 -12.63 16.76 -9.37
N VAL A 214 -13.46 15.98 -10.08
CA VAL A 214 -13.03 14.77 -10.78
C VAL A 214 -12.01 15.11 -11.87
N SER A 215 -12.21 16.19 -12.64
CA SER A 215 -11.25 16.64 -13.64
C SER A 215 -9.90 17.02 -13.02
N ALA A 216 -9.90 17.70 -11.87
CA ALA A 216 -8.68 18.02 -11.15
C ALA A 216 -7.99 16.75 -10.62
N TYR A 217 -8.74 15.82 -10.01
CA TYR A 217 -8.21 14.54 -9.53
C TYR A 217 -7.58 13.70 -10.67
N ASP A 218 -8.25 13.61 -11.82
CA ASP A 218 -7.70 12.92 -13.00
C ASP A 218 -6.40 13.57 -13.50
N SER A 219 -6.33 14.88 -13.46
CA SER A 219 -5.14 15.64 -13.87
C SER A 219 -3.97 15.45 -12.91
N GLU A 220 -4.23 15.30 -11.61
CA GLU A 220 -3.23 14.94 -10.61
C GLU A 220 -2.66 13.54 -10.86
N ILE A 221 -3.51 12.55 -11.20
CA ILE A 221 -3.03 11.21 -11.57
C ILE A 221 -2.06 11.31 -12.75
N ARG A 222 -2.42 12.09 -13.78
CA ARG A 222 -1.55 12.29 -14.95
C ARG A 222 -0.23 12.94 -14.57
N HIS A 223 -0.28 13.95 -13.72
CA HIS A 223 0.91 14.65 -13.25
C HIS A 223 1.86 13.69 -12.49
N VAL A 224 1.34 12.88 -11.58
CA VAL A 224 2.12 11.85 -10.86
C VAL A 224 2.69 10.81 -11.81
N ASP A 225 1.91 10.32 -12.77
CA ASP A 225 2.35 9.33 -13.76
C ASP A 225 3.54 9.85 -14.59
N ASP A 226 3.48 11.10 -15.04
CA ASP A 226 4.57 11.75 -15.77
C ASP A 226 5.84 11.84 -14.91
N HIS A 227 5.72 12.15 -13.61
CA HIS A 227 6.83 12.22 -12.66
C HIS A 227 7.43 10.85 -12.35
N ILE A 228 6.60 9.82 -12.17
CA ILE A 228 7.07 8.44 -12.01
C ILE A 228 7.86 8.02 -13.26
N GLY A 229 7.36 8.35 -14.46
CA GLY A 229 8.05 8.09 -15.72
C GLY A 229 9.40 8.80 -15.84
N ARG A 230 9.50 10.05 -15.38
CA ARG A 230 10.77 10.80 -15.32
C ARG A 230 11.79 10.14 -14.38
N VAL A 231 11.35 9.78 -13.17
CA VAL A 231 12.18 9.09 -12.18
C VAL A 231 12.62 7.72 -12.70
N PHE A 232 11.72 6.94 -13.30
CA PHE A 232 12.01 5.63 -13.88
C PHE A 232 13.19 5.71 -14.88
N ARG A 233 13.09 6.62 -15.85
CA ARG A 233 14.15 6.83 -16.86
C ARG A 233 15.46 7.35 -16.23
N ALA A 234 15.37 8.28 -15.31
CA ALA A 234 16.55 8.87 -14.67
C ALA A 234 17.30 7.85 -13.81
N MET A 235 16.61 6.93 -13.15
CA MET A 235 17.21 5.90 -12.30
C MET A 235 17.67 4.66 -13.06
N GLY A 236 17.24 4.48 -14.33
CA GLY A 236 17.56 3.30 -15.14
C GLY A 236 16.89 2.03 -14.60
N TRP A 237 15.57 2.08 -14.38
CA TRP A 237 14.82 0.97 -13.78
C TRP A 237 14.35 -0.09 -14.78
N GLU A 238 14.95 -0.12 -15.97
CA GLU A 238 14.60 -1.09 -17.02
C GLU A 238 14.75 -2.55 -16.57
N THR A 239 15.65 -2.82 -15.62
CA THR A 239 15.90 -4.17 -15.09
C THR A 239 15.53 -4.33 -13.61
N ALA A 240 15.01 -3.27 -12.97
CA ALA A 240 14.58 -3.32 -11.58
C ALA A 240 13.27 -4.12 -11.43
N LEU A 241 13.05 -4.66 -10.24
CA LEU A 241 11.71 -5.04 -9.82
C LEU A 241 10.98 -3.75 -9.44
N PHE A 242 10.02 -3.36 -10.25
CA PHE A 242 9.14 -2.22 -10.06
C PHE A 242 7.78 -2.71 -9.58
N MET A 243 7.31 -2.19 -8.46
CA MET A 243 5.97 -2.45 -7.92
C MET A 243 5.31 -1.12 -7.59
N LEU A 244 4.12 -0.89 -8.13
CA LEU A 244 3.26 0.24 -7.79
C LEU A 244 2.00 -0.28 -7.12
N VAL A 245 1.59 0.39 -6.04
CA VAL A 245 0.36 0.14 -5.29
C VAL A 245 -0.21 1.47 -4.80
N ALA A 246 -1.55 1.58 -4.66
CA ALA A 246 -2.12 2.63 -3.83
C ALA A 246 -2.29 2.15 -2.39
N ASP A 247 -2.22 3.07 -1.43
CA ASP A 247 -2.55 2.76 -0.04
C ASP A 247 -4.07 2.64 0.16
N HIS A 248 -4.86 3.52 -0.46
CA HIS A 248 -6.33 3.46 -0.54
C HIS A 248 -6.80 4.28 -1.75
N GLY A 249 -8.11 4.31 -1.98
CA GLY A 249 -8.72 5.18 -2.96
C GLY A 249 -9.34 6.45 -2.35
N GLU A 250 -10.29 7.05 -3.07
CA GLU A 250 -10.93 8.34 -2.74
C GLU A 250 -12.42 8.31 -3.07
N GLU A 251 -13.28 8.84 -2.22
CA GLU A 251 -14.69 9.08 -2.51
C GLU A 251 -14.81 10.34 -3.37
N LEU A 252 -15.37 10.22 -4.55
CA LEU A 252 -15.55 11.31 -5.51
C LEU A 252 -17.03 11.57 -5.86
N GLY A 253 -17.93 11.20 -4.95
CA GLY A 253 -19.37 11.38 -5.10
C GLY A 253 -20.15 10.08 -5.34
N ASP A 254 -19.50 8.94 -5.56
CA ASP A 254 -20.13 7.64 -5.90
C ASP A 254 -21.22 7.21 -4.90
N HIS A 255 -20.95 7.40 -3.60
CA HIS A 255 -21.93 7.18 -2.52
C HIS A 255 -22.34 8.49 -1.84
N GLY A 256 -22.33 9.61 -2.60
CA GLY A 256 -22.71 10.94 -2.11
C GLY A 256 -21.71 11.56 -1.14
N ARG A 257 -20.45 11.09 -1.12
CA ARG A 257 -19.39 11.56 -0.24
C ARG A 257 -18.14 11.96 -1.03
N PHE A 258 -17.28 12.72 -0.40
CA PHE A 258 -15.97 13.15 -0.92
C PHE A 258 -14.90 12.91 0.14
N GLY A 259 -13.69 12.57 -0.30
CA GLY A 259 -12.56 12.30 0.56
C GLY A 259 -12.46 10.81 0.93
N HIS A 260 -11.85 10.50 2.06
CA HIS A 260 -11.58 9.13 2.52
C HIS A 260 -11.72 9.03 4.05
N ALA A 261 -11.37 7.88 4.65
CA ALA A 261 -11.46 7.60 6.09
C ALA A 261 -12.89 7.67 6.66
N LYS A 262 -13.91 7.42 5.84
CA LYS A 262 -15.33 7.49 6.24
C LYS A 262 -16.08 6.19 6.00
N THR A 263 -15.71 5.45 4.97
CA THR A 263 -16.37 4.20 4.56
C THR A 263 -15.35 3.14 4.13
N LEU A 264 -15.86 1.93 3.82
CA LEU A 264 -15.09 0.82 3.24
C LEU A 264 -15.71 0.35 1.91
N TYR A 265 -16.27 1.28 1.14
CA TYR A 265 -16.78 0.99 -0.20
C TYR A 265 -15.65 0.74 -1.22
N ALA A 266 -16.03 0.29 -2.41
CA ALA A 266 -15.10 -0.13 -3.44
C ALA A 266 -14.13 0.97 -3.84
N GLU A 267 -14.60 2.21 -4.01
CA GLU A 267 -13.83 3.37 -4.43
C GLU A 267 -12.67 3.73 -3.48
N VAL A 268 -12.73 3.30 -2.22
CA VAL A 268 -11.65 3.50 -1.25
C VAL A 268 -10.86 2.24 -0.95
N LEU A 269 -11.42 1.04 -1.20
CA LEU A 269 -10.73 -0.21 -0.91
C LEU A 269 -10.10 -0.88 -2.12
N LYS A 270 -10.66 -0.71 -3.33
CA LYS A 270 -10.13 -1.35 -4.53
C LYS A 270 -9.00 -0.51 -5.11
N VAL A 271 -7.78 -1.04 -5.04
CA VAL A 271 -6.55 -0.32 -5.35
C VAL A 271 -5.80 -0.93 -6.53
N PRO A 272 -5.09 -0.14 -7.36
CA PRO A 272 -4.23 -0.69 -8.39
C PRO A 272 -3.01 -1.37 -7.77
N VAL A 273 -2.60 -2.50 -8.36
CA VAL A 273 -1.30 -3.13 -8.12
C VAL A 273 -0.72 -3.56 -9.45
N VAL A 274 0.47 -3.04 -9.76
CA VAL A 274 1.22 -3.34 -10.99
C VAL A 274 2.63 -3.77 -10.61
N VAL A 275 3.10 -4.89 -11.18
CA VAL A 275 4.44 -5.43 -10.94
C VAL A 275 5.14 -5.66 -12.27
N ARG A 276 6.36 -5.14 -12.41
CA ARG A 276 7.23 -5.40 -13.55
C ARG A 276 8.61 -5.81 -13.05
N ALA A 277 9.11 -6.96 -13.49
CA ALA A 277 10.45 -7.44 -13.13
C ALA A 277 11.06 -8.25 -14.28
N PRO A 278 11.62 -7.61 -15.30
CA PRO A 278 12.13 -8.28 -16.50
C PRO A 278 13.16 -9.36 -16.18
N GLY A 279 13.02 -10.51 -16.82
CA GLY A 279 13.86 -11.68 -16.58
C GLY A 279 13.52 -12.48 -15.31
N LEU A 280 12.67 -11.94 -14.42
CA LEU A 280 12.19 -12.63 -13.22
C LEU A 280 10.69 -12.95 -13.29
N VAL A 281 9.92 -12.07 -13.90
CA VAL A 281 8.46 -12.16 -14.06
C VAL A 281 8.17 -12.06 -15.55
N PRO A 282 7.46 -13.03 -16.15
CA PRO A 282 6.92 -12.88 -17.49
C PRO A 282 5.88 -11.75 -17.46
N GLY A 283 5.95 -10.83 -18.42
CA GLY A 283 5.02 -9.70 -18.49
C GLY A 283 3.80 -9.97 -19.36
N GLY A 284 2.91 -8.99 -19.45
CA GLY A 284 1.80 -8.96 -20.40
C GLY A 284 0.59 -9.79 -19.98
N PHE A 285 0.36 -10.02 -18.68
CA PHE A 285 -0.82 -10.76 -18.21
C PHE A 285 -1.48 -10.13 -16.99
N ARG A 286 -2.71 -10.57 -16.72
CA ARG A 286 -3.53 -10.12 -15.59
C ARG A 286 -3.80 -11.24 -14.61
N ILE A 287 -3.83 -10.91 -13.33
CA ILE A 287 -4.18 -11.82 -12.23
C ILE A 287 -5.53 -11.39 -11.68
N TYR A 288 -6.48 -12.32 -11.69
CA TYR A 288 -7.85 -12.09 -11.22
C TYR A 288 -8.10 -12.54 -9.78
N ASP A 289 -7.12 -13.22 -9.18
CA ASP A 289 -7.18 -13.59 -7.76
C ASP A 289 -7.32 -12.35 -6.88
N ARG A 290 -8.11 -12.47 -5.81
CA ARG A 290 -8.26 -11.40 -4.82
C ARG A 290 -7.06 -11.38 -3.90
N ILE A 291 -6.36 -10.24 -3.90
CA ILE A 291 -5.17 -9.99 -3.08
C ILE A 291 -5.39 -8.84 -2.10
N SER A 292 -4.59 -8.79 -1.06
CA SER A 292 -4.60 -7.73 -0.06
C SER A 292 -3.21 -7.10 0.08
N GLN A 293 -3.14 -5.90 0.54
CA GLN A 293 -1.88 -5.20 0.84
C GLN A 293 -0.97 -5.97 1.79
N VAL A 294 -1.52 -6.81 2.68
CA VAL A 294 -0.72 -7.68 3.55
C VAL A 294 0.11 -8.73 2.80
N ASP A 295 -0.17 -8.94 1.50
CA ASP A 295 0.55 -9.89 0.65
C ASP A 295 1.86 -9.32 0.08
N ILE A 296 2.06 -8.01 0.17
CA ILE A 296 3.23 -7.33 -0.40
C ILE A 296 4.50 -7.76 0.33
N LEU A 297 4.53 -7.69 1.65
CA LEU A 297 5.71 -8.12 2.43
C LEU A 297 6.08 -9.59 2.20
N PRO A 298 5.17 -10.59 2.31
CA PRO A 298 5.50 -11.98 1.99
C PRO A 298 6.03 -12.18 0.56
N THR A 299 5.49 -11.43 -0.41
CA THR A 299 5.96 -11.46 -1.80
C THR A 299 7.40 -10.97 -1.92
N LEU A 300 7.71 -9.82 -1.33
CA LEU A 300 9.06 -9.27 -1.35
C LEU A 300 10.05 -10.14 -0.57
N ARG A 301 9.63 -10.83 0.50
CA ARG A 301 10.46 -11.83 1.18
C ARG A 301 10.88 -12.96 0.23
N ASP A 302 9.95 -13.49 -0.57
CA ASP A 302 10.27 -14.52 -1.54
C ASP A 302 11.21 -14.03 -2.65
N VAL A 303 11.02 -12.79 -3.11
CA VAL A 303 11.91 -12.16 -4.10
C VAL A 303 13.36 -12.19 -3.63
N VAL A 304 13.62 -11.85 -2.36
CA VAL A 304 14.97 -11.80 -1.80
C VAL A 304 15.43 -13.11 -1.17
N GLY A 305 14.57 -14.14 -1.15
CA GLY A 305 14.85 -15.44 -0.55
C GLY A 305 14.87 -15.43 0.98
N ALA A 306 14.20 -14.47 1.60
CA ALA A 306 14.06 -14.39 3.04
C ALA A 306 12.96 -15.36 3.53
N ARG A 307 13.13 -15.84 4.78
CA ARG A 307 12.16 -16.77 5.38
C ARG A 307 10.83 -16.07 5.63
N GLN A 308 9.72 -16.74 5.30
CA GLN A 308 8.38 -16.25 5.59
C GLN A 308 8.11 -16.16 7.10
N SER A 309 7.38 -15.09 7.50
CA SER A 309 6.96 -14.91 8.88
C SER A 309 5.70 -15.73 9.16
N LYS A 310 5.68 -16.45 10.28
CA LYS A 310 4.47 -17.16 10.74
C LYS A 310 3.39 -16.20 11.30
N ALA A 311 3.77 -14.98 11.64
CA ALA A 311 2.85 -13.99 12.18
C ALA A 311 2.07 -13.24 11.09
N SER A 312 2.58 -13.21 9.86
CA SER A 312 1.90 -12.54 8.74
C SER A 312 0.73 -13.39 8.23
N PRO A 313 -0.49 -12.83 8.15
CA PRO A 313 -1.63 -13.47 7.50
C PRO A 313 -1.57 -13.40 5.97
N GLY A 314 -0.66 -12.58 5.43
CA GLY A 314 -0.47 -12.43 4.00
C GLY A 314 0.13 -13.67 3.36
N VAL A 315 -0.15 -13.86 2.08
CA VAL A 315 0.42 -14.93 1.26
C VAL A 315 1.35 -14.33 0.22
N THR A 316 2.37 -15.07 -0.18
CA THR A 316 3.25 -14.65 -1.25
C THR A 316 2.56 -14.73 -2.60
N LEU A 317 2.68 -13.66 -3.39
CA LEU A 317 2.21 -13.60 -4.77
C LEU A 317 3.32 -14.04 -5.75
N TRP A 318 4.52 -14.30 -5.26
CA TRP A 318 5.69 -14.58 -6.08
C TRP A 318 5.53 -15.80 -7.01
N PRO A 319 4.92 -16.93 -6.59
CA PRO A 319 4.62 -18.04 -7.48
C PRO A 319 3.65 -17.68 -8.62
N LEU A 320 2.63 -16.83 -8.36
CA LEU A 320 1.72 -16.33 -9.39
C LEU A 320 2.45 -15.41 -10.37
N LEU A 321 3.20 -14.44 -9.87
CA LEU A 321 3.97 -13.49 -10.67
C LEU A 321 4.94 -14.20 -11.63
N ARG A 322 5.49 -15.33 -11.22
CA ARG A 322 6.40 -16.14 -12.04
C ARG A 322 5.70 -17.13 -12.96
N GLY A 323 4.37 -17.21 -12.95
CA GLY A 323 3.61 -18.23 -13.68
C GLY A 323 3.81 -19.66 -13.16
N ALA A 324 4.38 -19.81 -11.93
CA ALA A 324 4.59 -21.10 -11.30
C ALA A 324 3.36 -21.63 -10.55
N ALA A 325 2.38 -20.77 -10.28
CA ALA A 325 1.07 -21.11 -9.74
C ALA A 325 -0.03 -20.55 -10.66
N ARG A 326 -1.19 -21.22 -10.71
CA ARG A 326 -2.35 -20.81 -11.51
C ARG A 326 -3.39 -20.01 -10.73
N GLY A 327 -3.27 -19.92 -9.43
CA GLY A 327 -4.18 -19.21 -8.54
C GLY A 327 -3.73 -19.29 -7.09
N LEU A 328 -4.33 -18.48 -6.24
CA LEU A 328 -4.16 -18.51 -4.78
C LEU A 328 -5.13 -19.52 -4.14
N PRO A 329 -4.78 -20.08 -2.97
CA PRO A 329 -5.76 -20.78 -2.15
C PRO A 329 -6.96 -19.87 -1.83
N ALA A 330 -8.16 -20.45 -1.77
CA ALA A 330 -9.35 -19.71 -1.32
C ALA A 330 -9.09 -19.16 0.08
N ARG A 331 -9.36 -17.86 0.26
CA ARG A 331 -9.14 -17.16 1.53
C ARG A 331 -10.07 -15.98 1.69
N THR A 332 -10.25 -15.57 2.91
CA THR A 332 -11.00 -14.37 3.28
C THR A 332 -10.03 -13.19 3.43
N LEU A 333 -10.38 -12.03 2.88
CA LEU A 333 -9.67 -10.77 3.07
C LEU A 333 -10.42 -9.87 4.03
N TYR A 334 -9.70 -8.99 4.69
CA TYR A 334 -10.25 -8.12 5.74
C TYR A 334 -9.80 -6.67 5.53
N ALA A 335 -10.66 -5.73 5.93
CA ALA A 335 -10.30 -4.33 6.06
C ALA A 335 -11.02 -3.71 7.27
N ASP A 336 -10.34 -2.80 7.94
CA ASP A 336 -10.85 -2.12 9.14
C ASP A 336 -10.74 -0.61 8.98
N LEU A 337 -11.82 0.08 9.32
CA LEU A 337 -11.83 1.52 9.43
C LEU A 337 -11.87 1.95 10.88
N TRP A 338 -10.78 2.56 11.33
CA TRP A 338 -10.70 3.25 12.59
C TRP A 338 -10.83 4.75 12.33
N PRO A 339 -11.68 5.47 13.09
CA PRO A 339 -11.77 6.91 12.91
C PRO A 339 -10.41 7.57 13.12
N ALA A 340 -9.92 8.27 12.11
CA ALA A 340 -8.57 8.82 12.06
C ALA A 340 -8.26 9.84 13.19
N HIS A 341 -9.28 10.36 13.84
CA HIS A 341 -9.20 11.43 14.83
C HIS A 341 -9.37 10.97 16.29
N THR A 342 -9.44 9.66 16.57
CA THR A 342 -9.67 9.20 17.95
C THR A 342 -8.78 8.04 18.36
N PHE A 343 -8.13 8.17 19.52
CA PHE A 343 -7.39 7.10 20.20
C PHE A 343 -8.27 6.28 21.16
N VAL A 344 -9.53 6.70 21.36
CA VAL A 344 -10.39 6.19 22.43
C VAL A 344 -11.09 4.89 22.05
N LEU A 345 -11.31 4.68 20.75
CA LEU A 345 -12.02 3.48 20.30
C LEU A 345 -11.14 2.23 20.44
N ARG A 346 -11.70 1.22 21.09
CA ARG A 346 -11.08 -0.12 21.19
C ARG A 346 -11.36 -0.98 19.98
N GLU A 347 -12.40 -0.65 19.21
CA GLU A 347 -12.92 -1.40 18.07
C GLU A 347 -13.00 -0.51 16.83
N PRO A 348 -12.84 -1.05 15.62
CA PRO A 348 -13.02 -0.30 14.38
C PRO A 348 -14.47 0.20 14.23
N TRP A 349 -14.62 1.35 13.58
CA TRP A 349 -15.90 1.93 13.22
C TRP A 349 -16.65 1.09 12.17
N GLN A 350 -15.91 0.57 11.20
CA GLN A 350 -16.40 -0.37 10.21
C GLN A 350 -15.42 -1.51 10.03
N ARG A 351 -15.96 -2.67 9.63
CA ARG A 351 -15.20 -3.86 9.23
C ARG A 351 -15.70 -4.33 7.87
N ALA A 352 -14.79 -4.64 6.96
CA ALA A 352 -15.12 -5.32 5.71
C ALA A 352 -14.53 -6.73 5.71
N THR A 353 -15.34 -7.68 5.25
CA THR A 353 -14.97 -9.09 5.04
C THR A 353 -15.25 -9.45 3.60
N ILE A 354 -14.22 -9.87 2.86
CA ILE A 354 -14.32 -10.26 1.45
C ILE A 354 -14.01 -11.75 1.36
N ASP A 355 -15.01 -12.54 0.93
CA ASP A 355 -14.86 -14.00 0.77
C ASP A 355 -15.57 -14.46 -0.50
N GLY A 356 -14.88 -15.22 -1.35
CA GLY A 356 -15.38 -15.52 -2.68
C GLY A 356 -15.72 -14.24 -3.44
N HIS A 357 -16.93 -14.10 -3.93
CA HIS A 357 -17.43 -12.92 -4.64
C HIS A 357 -18.30 -11.99 -3.76
N PHE A 358 -18.35 -12.22 -2.46
CA PHE A 358 -19.11 -11.37 -1.55
C PHE A 358 -18.21 -10.47 -0.70
N LYS A 359 -18.68 -9.24 -0.50
CA LYS A 359 -18.12 -8.30 0.48
C LYS A 359 -19.19 -7.91 1.48
N LEU A 360 -18.94 -8.14 2.77
CA LEU A 360 -19.74 -7.65 3.87
C LEU A 360 -19.06 -6.44 4.50
N ILE A 361 -19.77 -5.32 4.59
CA ILE A 361 -19.37 -4.17 5.41
C ILE A 361 -20.27 -4.14 6.65
N GLN A 362 -19.65 -4.06 7.82
CA GLN A 362 -20.33 -3.95 9.12
C GLN A 362 -19.97 -2.62 9.77
N GLY A 363 -20.96 -1.88 10.22
CA GLY A 363 -20.78 -0.60 10.88
C GLY A 363 -22.06 -0.14 11.59
N PRO A 364 -22.10 1.09 12.10
CA PRO A 364 -23.24 1.63 12.86
C PRO A 364 -24.56 1.66 12.06
N GLY A 365 -24.48 1.71 10.73
CA GLY A 365 -25.65 1.70 9.83
C GLY A 365 -26.25 0.31 9.58
N GLY A 366 -25.74 -0.74 10.23
CA GLY A 366 -26.12 -2.12 9.97
C GLY A 366 -25.24 -2.80 8.92
N PRO A 367 -25.52 -4.08 8.61
CA PRO A 367 -24.73 -4.82 7.63
C PRO A 367 -25.08 -4.40 6.19
N MET A 368 -24.06 -4.34 5.35
CA MET A 368 -24.20 -4.14 3.91
C MET A 368 -23.43 -5.26 3.19
N LEU A 369 -24.12 -6.03 2.36
CA LEU A 369 -23.57 -7.16 1.62
C LEU A 369 -23.64 -6.89 0.12
N PHE A 370 -22.52 -7.07 -0.58
CA PHE A 370 -22.37 -6.79 -2.00
C PHE A 370 -21.86 -8.02 -2.74
N ASP A 371 -22.35 -8.21 -3.97
CA ASP A 371 -21.90 -9.25 -4.91
C ASP A 371 -20.89 -8.62 -5.88
N LEU A 372 -19.60 -8.77 -5.59
CA LEU A 372 -18.51 -8.10 -6.30
C LEU A 372 -18.36 -8.49 -7.80
N ASP A 373 -18.96 -9.60 -8.22
CA ASP A 373 -18.93 -10.02 -9.62
C ASP A 373 -20.01 -9.30 -10.45
N ARG A 374 -21.04 -8.75 -9.80
CA ARG A 374 -22.19 -8.06 -10.42
C ARG A 374 -22.31 -6.60 -10.01
N ASP A 375 -21.72 -6.23 -8.91
CA ASP A 375 -21.84 -4.93 -8.25
C ASP A 375 -20.48 -4.48 -7.70
N TRP A 376 -19.56 -4.22 -8.61
CA TRP A 376 -18.18 -3.87 -8.29
C TRP A 376 -18.02 -2.51 -7.60
N LEU A 377 -19.07 -1.65 -7.65
CA LEU A 377 -19.14 -0.34 -7.00
C LEU A 377 -19.87 -0.35 -5.64
N ASP A 378 -20.36 -1.51 -5.17
CA ASP A 378 -21.08 -1.61 -3.89
C ASP A 378 -22.40 -0.78 -3.82
N VAL A 379 -23.16 -0.76 -4.88
CA VAL A 379 -24.40 0.05 -4.98
C VAL A 379 -25.62 -0.67 -4.37
N HIS A 380 -25.67 -2.01 -4.53
CA HIS A 380 -26.89 -2.78 -4.21
C HIS A 380 -26.69 -3.65 -2.97
N ASN A 381 -27.08 -3.14 -1.82
CA ASN A 381 -27.05 -3.92 -0.57
C ASN A 381 -27.97 -5.15 -0.63
N ARG A 382 -27.40 -6.33 -0.44
CA ARG A 382 -28.09 -7.65 -0.46
C ARG A 382 -28.20 -8.27 0.92
N ALA A 383 -27.89 -7.57 1.99
CA ALA A 383 -27.86 -8.15 3.35
C ALA A 383 -29.18 -8.81 3.76
N ASP A 384 -30.31 -8.18 3.46
CA ASP A 384 -31.64 -8.71 3.79
C ASP A 384 -31.99 -9.97 2.98
N ALA A 385 -31.47 -10.10 1.76
CA ALA A 385 -31.68 -11.27 0.91
C ALA A 385 -30.83 -12.49 1.34
N TYR A 386 -29.71 -12.27 2.04
CA TYR A 386 -28.76 -13.31 2.41
C TYR A 386 -28.35 -13.24 3.90
N PRO A 387 -29.31 -13.29 4.86
CA PRO A 387 -29.01 -13.11 6.29
C PRO A 387 -28.06 -14.18 6.85
N GLY A 388 -28.14 -15.41 6.35
CA GLY A 388 -27.23 -16.49 6.74
C GLY A 388 -25.77 -16.22 6.32
N LEU A 389 -25.55 -15.67 5.13
CA LEU A 389 -24.22 -15.31 4.65
C LEU A 389 -23.64 -14.12 5.45
N VAL A 390 -24.47 -13.13 5.78
CA VAL A 390 -24.09 -12.03 6.67
C VAL A 390 -23.57 -12.56 8.01
N LEU A 391 -24.27 -13.51 8.62
CA LEU A 391 -23.83 -14.13 9.88
C LEU A 391 -22.54 -14.92 9.72
N ASP A 392 -22.37 -15.67 8.63
CA ASP A 392 -21.15 -16.45 8.36
C ASP A 392 -19.93 -15.54 8.17
N LEU A 393 -20.02 -14.51 7.32
CA LEU A 393 -18.95 -13.58 7.08
C LEU A 393 -18.56 -12.79 8.35
N ARG A 394 -19.55 -12.39 9.15
CA ARG A 394 -19.32 -11.78 10.47
C ARG A 394 -18.54 -12.72 11.39
N ARG A 395 -18.96 -13.97 11.48
CA ARG A 395 -18.29 -15.00 12.30
C ARG A 395 -16.86 -15.21 11.84
N ARG A 396 -16.60 -15.30 10.52
CA ARG A 396 -15.23 -15.44 9.96
C ARG A 396 -14.33 -14.29 10.40
N HIS A 397 -14.82 -13.06 10.35
CA HIS A 397 -14.05 -11.90 10.80
C HIS A 397 -13.70 -12.00 12.29
N GLN A 398 -14.68 -12.29 13.14
CA GLN A 398 -14.50 -12.44 14.58
C GLN A 398 -13.51 -13.58 14.92
N GLU A 399 -13.64 -14.73 14.26
CA GLU A 399 -12.72 -15.85 14.43
C GLU A 399 -11.29 -15.51 13.99
N PHE A 400 -11.15 -14.78 12.90
CA PHE A 400 -9.84 -14.32 12.43
C PHE A 400 -9.20 -13.37 13.46
N GLU A 401 -9.93 -12.36 13.93
CA GLU A 401 -9.44 -11.45 14.96
C GLU A 401 -9.06 -12.20 16.26
N ALA A 402 -9.88 -13.17 16.70
CA ALA A 402 -9.65 -13.92 17.94
C ALA A 402 -8.41 -14.83 17.88
N ARG A 403 -8.08 -15.35 16.71
CA ARG A 403 -6.94 -16.27 16.50
C ARG A 403 -5.65 -15.55 16.13
N SER A 404 -5.74 -14.30 15.66
CA SER A 404 -4.60 -13.56 15.16
C SER A 404 -3.86 -12.84 16.30
N PRO A 405 -2.54 -12.97 16.37
CA PRO A 405 -1.77 -12.23 17.36
C PRO A 405 -1.88 -10.73 17.11
N ARG A 406 -2.04 -9.96 18.18
CA ARG A 406 -2.04 -8.49 18.14
C ARG A 406 -0.75 -8.00 18.78
N LEU A 407 -0.12 -7.03 18.15
CA LEU A 407 0.98 -6.32 18.75
C LEU A 407 0.43 -5.27 19.74
N GLU A 408 1.19 -5.00 20.78
CA GLU A 408 0.87 -3.90 21.67
C GLU A 408 1.02 -2.58 20.91
N ARG A 409 0.04 -1.68 21.06
CA ARG A 409 0.10 -0.35 20.45
C ARG A 409 1.23 0.45 21.06
N GLU A 410 2.08 0.99 20.22
CA GLU A 410 3.15 1.89 20.64
C GLU A 410 2.81 3.34 20.27
N PHE A 411 3.25 4.27 21.11
CA PHE A 411 3.01 5.69 20.93
C PHE A 411 4.32 6.45 21.11
N GLU A 412 4.51 7.48 20.31
CA GLU A 412 5.60 8.44 20.42
C GLU A 412 5.05 9.75 20.94
N ASP A 413 5.66 10.29 22.01
CA ASP A 413 5.31 11.62 22.49
C ASP A 413 5.69 12.66 21.44
N THR A 414 4.78 13.58 21.15
CA THR A 414 4.99 14.58 20.11
C THR A 414 4.62 15.97 20.59
N VAL A 415 5.15 16.97 19.91
CA VAL A 415 4.82 18.38 20.12
C VAL A 415 4.17 18.90 18.85
N LEU A 416 3.09 19.63 18.99
CA LEU A 416 2.53 20.39 17.85
C LEU A 416 3.41 21.61 17.62
N ASP A 417 4.41 21.44 16.78
CA ASP A 417 5.20 22.56 16.28
C ASP A 417 4.47 23.32 15.16
N PRO A 418 4.88 24.54 14.81
CA PRO A 418 4.28 25.31 13.74
C PRO A 418 4.31 24.57 12.38
N GLN A 419 5.38 23.83 12.10
CA GLN A 419 5.54 23.10 10.84
C GLN A 419 4.49 22.00 10.70
N LEU A 420 4.25 21.19 11.76
CA LEU A 420 3.20 20.17 11.75
C LEU A 420 1.80 20.78 11.54
N ASN A 421 1.56 21.94 12.15
CA ASN A 421 0.29 22.63 12.01
C ASN A 421 0.09 23.16 10.57
N ASP A 422 1.14 23.66 9.93
CA ASP A 422 1.10 24.11 8.53
C ASP A 422 0.95 22.94 7.57
N GLU A 423 1.59 21.80 7.83
CA GLU A 423 1.38 20.56 7.08
C GLU A 423 -0.07 20.09 7.16
N LEU A 424 -0.67 20.05 8.37
CA LEU A 424 -2.07 19.67 8.55
C LEU A 424 -3.05 20.64 7.85
N ARG A 425 -2.67 21.92 7.74
CA ARG A 425 -3.43 22.91 6.95
C ARG A 425 -3.31 22.65 5.46
N ALA A 426 -2.10 22.43 4.95
CA ALA A 426 -1.85 22.15 3.54
C ALA A 426 -2.61 20.89 3.07
N LEU A 427 -2.77 19.92 3.96
CA LEU A 427 -3.53 18.69 3.73
C LEU A 427 -5.06 18.85 3.89
N GLY A 428 -5.57 20.09 4.08
CA GLY A 428 -7.00 20.33 4.28
C GLY A 428 -7.58 19.86 5.61
N TYR A 429 -6.75 19.33 6.51
CA TYR A 429 -7.18 18.84 7.83
C TYR A 429 -7.44 19.95 8.84
N VAL A 430 -7.06 21.18 8.53
CA VAL A 430 -7.27 22.37 9.37
C VAL A 430 -7.91 23.45 8.51
N GLN A 431 -9.20 23.73 8.73
CA GLN A 431 -9.83 24.94 8.17
C GLN A 431 -9.23 26.17 8.87
N GLY A 432 -8.74 27.13 8.09
CA GLY A 432 -8.35 28.42 8.59
C GLY A 432 -9.54 29.11 9.27
N LYS A 433 -9.27 29.84 10.38
CA LYS A 433 -10.24 30.83 10.88
C LYS A 433 -10.38 31.95 9.88
#